data_a6b0346020c3759a5011b5de4f975d81
#
_entry.id   a6b0346020c3759a5011b5de4f975d81
#
_cell.length_a   1.000
_cell.length_b   1.000
_cell.length_c   1.000
_cell.angle_alpha   90.00
_cell.angle_beta   90.00
_cell.angle_gamma   90.00
#
_symmetry.space_group_name_H-M   'P 1'
#
loop_
_entity.id
_entity.type
_entity.pdbx_description
1 polymer ?
#
loop_
_entity_poly.entity_id
_entity_poly.type
_entity_poly.pdbx_seq_one_letter_code
_entity_poly.pdbx_strand_id
1 'polypeptide(L)'
;MRTRIFGRTWLSAVPMLIVLALILSACSGGKSATSSSGTGGMDHGNAGSSPSSSAPFDQQFIDMMVPHHMGAVAMAQIALTRAEHPELKTLANGIIASQNSEIGRMKQWRAAWYGSDQTPPMDQMRMLPGMDMNMMNGGMMSSDIKNMQTASPFDRAFLQAMIPHHQSAIAGAKLEQEQGMHPELKQLAGTIIADQQKEIDQMQQWLKAWYP
;
A
#
# COMPACT_ATOMS: atom_id res chain seq x y z
N MET A 1 -6.48 -14.30 59.09
CA MET A 1 -5.53 -15.29 58.55
C MET A 1 -4.83 -14.69 57.35
N ARG A 2 -3.51 -14.52 57.46
CA ARG A 2 -2.64 -13.97 56.41
C ARG A 2 -2.12 -15.14 55.57
N THR A 3 -2.19 -15.04 54.26
CA THR A 3 -1.36 -15.87 53.37
C THR A 3 -0.78 -15.00 52.24
N ARG A 4 0.52 -14.77 52.34
CA ARG A 4 1.36 -14.17 51.29
C ARG A 4 1.82 -15.30 50.38
N ILE A 5 1.73 -15.13 49.05
CA ILE A 5 2.41 -15.98 48.08
C ILE A 5 3.36 -15.10 47.27
N PHE A 6 4.64 -15.47 47.32
CA PHE A 6 5.81 -14.84 46.73
C PHE A 6 5.87 -15.04 45.21
N GLY A 7 6.25 -13.99 44.51
CA GLY A 7 6.59 -14.02 43.11
C GLY A 7 7.93 -14.72 42.83
N ARG A 8 8.02 -15.34 41.67
CA ARG A 8 9.31 -15.79 41.07
C ARG A 8 9.46 -15.12 39.73
N THR A 9 10.37 -14.16 39.67
CA THR A 9 10.91 -13.56 38.46
C THR A 9 11.91 -14.54 37.84
N TRP A 10 11.70 -14.90 36.58
CA TRP A 10 12.67 -15.62 35.76
C TRP A 10 13.29 -14.61 34.76
N LEU A 11 14.52 -14.18 35.05
CA LEU A 11 15.38 -13.54 34.07
C LEU A 11 16.07 -14.65 33.27
N SER A 12 15.79 -14.75 32.01
CA SER A 12 16.58 -15.55 31.06
C SER A 12 17.47 -14.62 30.26
N ALA A 13 18.77 -14.64 30.58
CA ALA A 13 19.83 -14.01 29.81
C ALA A 13 20.21 -14.90 28.63
N VAL A 14 20.16 -14.38 27.42
CA VAL A 14 20.66 -15.04 26.20
C VAL A 14 22.02 -14.43 25.86
N PRO A 15 23.11 -15.20 25.73
CA PRO A 15 24.41 -14.66 25.36
C PRO A 15 24.50 -14.39 23.84
N MET A 16 24.98 -13.20 23.53
CA MET A 16 25.30 -12.68 22.21
C MET A 16 26.63 -13.30 21.75
N LEU A 17 26.59 -14.11 20.70
CA LEU A 17 27.77 -14.62 20.01
C LEU A 17 28.06 -13.73 18.79
N ILE A 18 29.11 -12.95 18.90
CA ILE A 18 29.69 -12.15 17.81
C ILE A 18 30.67 -13.08 17.06
N VAL A 19 30.38 -13.37 15.81
CA VAL A 19 31.34 -14.01 14.88
C VAL A 19 31.80 -12.95 13.88
N LEU A 20 33.05 -12.52 14.05
CA LEU A 20 33.77 -11.60 13.17
C LEU A 20 34.53 -12.45 12.14
N ALA A 21 34.11 -12.44 10.88
CA ALA A 21 34.86 -13.03 9.79
C ALA A 21 35.40 -11.93 8.86
N LEU A 22 36.71 -11.70 8.97
CA LEU A 22 37.51 -10.90 8.03
C LEU A 22 37.93 -11.81 6.87
N ILE A 23 37.61 -11.43 5.65
CA ILE A 23 38.26 -11.98 4.45
C ILE A 23 38.78 -10.83 3.61
N LEU A 24 40.11 -10.68 3.59
CA LEU A 24 40.87 -9.92 2.58
C LEU A 24 41.15 -10.82 1.37
N SER A 25 40.94 -10.31 0.16
CA SER A 25 41.65 -10.75 -1.06
C SER A 25 41.53 -9.67 -2.12
N ALA A 26 42.44 -9.05 -2.42
CA ALA A 26 43.64 -8.81 -3.22
C ALA A 26 43.37 -8.77 -4.75
N CYS A 27 43.93 -7.69 -5.30
CA CYS A 27 43.99 -7.18 -6.66
C CYS A 27 44.47 -8.16 -7.75
N SER A 28 44.01 -7.91 -8.98
CA SER A 28 44.83 -7.93 -10.24
C SER A 28 43.97 -7.30 -11.34
N GLY A 29 44.25 -6.26 -12.05
CA GLY A 29 45.31 -5.85 -12.88
C GLY A 29 45.09 -6.28 -14.34
N GLY A 30 44.57 -5.37 -15.24
CA GLY A 30 44.49 -5.65 -16.68
C GLY A 30 44.06 -4.40 -17.47
N LYS A 31 45.06 -3.64 -17.95
CA LYS A 31 44.89 -2.58 -18.96
C LYS A 31 44.73 -3.17 -20.35
N SER A 32 43.83 -2.63 -21.14
CA SER A 32 44.02 -2.48 -22.60
C SER A 32 43.15 -1.34 -23.11
N ALA A 33 43.81 -0.34 -23.62
CA ALA A 33 43.26 0.77 -24.39
C ALA A 33 43.14 0.34 -25.85
N THR A 34 42.02 0.70 -26.49
CA THR A 34 42.00 0.87 -27.93
C THR A 34 41.06 2.02 -28.26
N SER A 35 41.60 3.08 -28.76
CA SER A 35 40.94 4.26 -29.32
C SER A 35 40.40 3.93 -30.70
N SER A 36 39.14 4.33 -30.95
CA SER A 36 38.65 4.51 -32.31
C SER A 36 37.70 5.71 -32.33
N SER A 37 38.12 6.76 -32.95
CA SER A 37 37.39 7.97 -33.27
C SER A 37 36.36 7.67 -34.36
N GLY A 38 35.10 8.08 -34.13
CA GLY A 38 34.03 8.10 -35.13
C GLY A 38 33.09 9.26 -34.81
N THR A 39 33.21 10.28 -35.67
CA THR A 39 32.37 11.49 -35.74
C THR A 39 30.93 11.12 -36.19
N GLY A 40 29.93 11.79 -35.63
CA GLY A 40 28.69 12.09 -36.34
C GLY A 40 27.39 11.68 -35.65
N GLY A 41 26.54 12.66 -35.42
CA GLY A 41 25.11 12.46 -35.24
C GLY A 41 24.60 12.89 -33.85
N MET A 42 24.25 14.19 -33.73
CA MET A 42 23.33 14.63 -32.67
C MET A 42 21.95 14.09 -33.03
N ASP A 43 21.55 13.02 -32.36
CA ASP A 43 20.16 12.60 -32.33
C ASP A 43 19.61 12.93 -30.95
N HIS A 44 18.82 14.00 -30.85
CA HIS A 44 18.04 14.32 -29.68
C HIS A 44 16.85 13.37 -29.60
N GLY A 45 17.16 12.11 -29.41
CA GLY A 45 16.17 11.11 -28.99
C GLY A 45 15.73 11.40 -27.56
N ASN A 46 14.56 12.01 -27.44
CA ASN A 46 13.80 12.07 -26.21
C ASN A 46 13.52 10.61 -25.76
N ALA A 47 14.47 10.02 -25.06
CA ALA A 47 14.27 8.75 -24.38
C ALA A 47 13.32 9.01 -23.20
N GLY A 48 12.04 9.05 -23.51
CA GLY A 48 11.01 8.85 -22.50
C GLY A 48 11.32 7.54 -21.82
N SER A 49 11.81 7.61 -20.59
CA SER A 49 12.05 6.45 -19.75
C SER A 49 10.72 5.75 -19.57
N SER A 50 10.45 4.73 -20.37
CA SER A 50 9.36 3.79 -20.10
C SER A 50 9.59 3.26 -18.68
N PRO A 51 8.59 3.28 -17.79
CA PRO A 51 8.76 2.76 -16.43
C PRO A 51 9.28 1.34 -16.54
N SER A 52 10.39 1.08 -15.84
CA SER A 52 11.11 -0.18 -15.85
C SER A 52 10.15 -1.35 -15.55
N SER A 53 9.96 -2.23 -16.52
CA SER A 53 9.13 -3.43 -16.43
C SER A 53 9.75 -4.52 -15.53
N SER A 54 10.76 -4.18 -14.73
CA SER A 54 11.62 -5.13 -14.02
C SER A 54 11.39 -5.21 -12.51
N ALA A 55 10.53 -4.36 -11.92
CA ALA A 55 10.26 -4.45 -10.49
C ALA A 55 9.50 -5.75 -10.16
N PRO A 56 9.86 -6.46 -9.07
CA PRO A 56 9.12 -7.62 -8.60
C PRO A 56 7.63 -7.29 -8.37
N PHE A 57 6.74 -8.30 -8.52
CA PHE A 57 5.30 -8.08 -8.41
C PHE A 57 4.90 -7.52 -7.05
N ASP A 58 5.46 -8.07 -5.96
CA ASP A 58 5.23 -7.60 -4.59
C ASP A 58 5.58 -6.12 -4.41
N GLN A 59 6.68 -5.65 -5.04
CA GLN A 59 7.03 -4.24 -5.00
C GLN A 59 6.00 -3.38 -5.74
N GLN A 60 5.55 -3.83 -6.91
CA GLN A 60 4.52 -3.13 -7.68
C GLN A 60 3.20 -3.07 -6.89
N PHE A 61 2.83 -4.16 -6.23
CA PHE A 61 1.65 -4.21 -5.37
C PHE A 61 1.74 -3.22 -4.21
N ILE A 62 2.86 -3.21 -3.47
CA ILE A 62 3.07 -2.27 -2.35
C ILE A 62 3.03 -0.82 -2.85
N ASP A 63 3.77 -0.54 -3.93
CA ASP A 63 3.88 0.82 -4.49
C ASP A 63 2.51 1.39 -4.86
N MET A 64 1.59 0.56 -5.29
CA MET A 64 0.26 0.95 -5.68
C MET A 64 -0.74 0.92 -4.51
N MET A 65 -0.70 -0.12 -3.65
CA MET A 65 -1.68 -0.28 -2.58
C MET A 65 -1.50 0.73 -1.44
N VAL A 66 -0.27 1.16 -1.17
CA VAL A 66 -0.01 2.20 -0.15
C VAL A 66 -0.74 3.51 -0.47
N PRO A 67 -0.55 4.17 -1.63
CA PRO A 67 -1.28 5.40 -1.94
C PRO A 67 -2.79 5.17 -2.10
N HIS A 68 -3.22 3.99 -2.58
CA HIS A 68 -4.63 3.63 -2.63
C HIS A 68 -5.26 3.65 -1.23
N HIS A 69 -4.66 3.01 -0.25
CA HIS A 69 -5.11 3.04 1.15
C HIS A 69 -5.09 4.44 1.76
N MET A 70 -4.07 5.25 1.44
CA MET A 70 -4.03 6.66 1.89
C MET A 70 -5.25 7.44 1.38
N GLY A 71 -5.74 7.15 0.18
CA GLY A 71 -6.96 7.72 -0.37
C GLY A 71 -8.20 7.35 0.44
N ALA A 72 -8.40 6.08 0.78
CA ALA A 72 -9.51 5.64 1.61
C ALA A 72 -9.47 6.29 3.01
N VAL A 73 -8.28 6.35 3.62
CA VAL A 73 -8.08 7.03 4.91
C VAL A 73 -8.50 8.51 4.83
N ALA A 74 -8.12 9.22 3.77
CA ALA A 74 -8.51 10.61 3.58
C ALA A 74 -10.04 10.78 3.42
N MET A 75 -10.69 9.91 2.65
CA MET A 75 -12.15 9.89 2.52
C MET A 75 -12.84 9.59 3.87
N ALA A 76 -12.35 8.60 4.60
CA ALA A 76 -12.88 8.22 5.90
C ALA A 76 -12.73 9.34 6.96
N GLN A 77 -11.62 10.10 6.92
CA GLN A 77 -11.45 11.28 7.79
C GLN A 77 -12.51 12.35 7.54
N ILE A 78 -12.93 12.57 6.29
CA ILE A 78 -14.04 13.47 5.98
C ILE A 78 -15.35 12.94 6.56
N ALA A 79 -15.57 11.62 6.47
CA ALA A 79 -16.78 10.99 7.00
C ALA A 79 -16.92 11.16 8.53
N LEU A 80 -15.83 11.19 9.29
CA LEU A 80 -15.89 11.43 10.74
C LEU A 80 -16.55 12.78 11.09
N THR A 81 -16.39 13.78 10.23
CA THR A 81 -16.93 15.12 10.46
C THR A 81 -18.28 15.37 9.79
N ARG A 82 -18.52 14.72 8.64
CA ARG A 82 -19.66 15.02 7.79
C ARG A 82 -20.78 13.97 7.79
N ALA A 83 -20.49 12.72 8.14
CA ALA A 83 -21.49 11.66 8.13
C ALA A 83 -22.66 11.98 9.07
N GLU A 84 -23.87 11.75 8.60
CA GLU A 84 -25.11 11.93 9.35
C GLU A 84 -25.40 10.68 10.20
N HIS A 85 -25.16 9.48 9.64
CA HIS A 85 -25.38 8.22 10.35
C HIS A 85 -24.18 7.86 11.23
N PRO A 86 -24.38 7.57 12.54
CA PRO A 86 -23.30 7.19 13.45
C PRO A 86 -22.63 5.87 13.06
N GLU A 87 -23.36 4.97 12.39
CA GLU A 87 -22.83 3.71 11.85
C GLU A 87 -21.74 3.96 10.81
N LEU A 88 -21.94 4.97 9.96
CA LEU A 88 -20.94 5.35 8.95
C LEU A 88 -19.68 5.94 9.58
N LYS A 89 -19.81 6.71 10.68
CA LYS A 89 -18.64 7.17 11.47
C LYS A 89 -17.89 6.01 12.10
N THR A 90 -18.61 5.00 12.56
CA THR A 90 -18.00 3.78 13.12
C THR A 90 -17.21 3.04 12.06
N LEU A 91 -17.78 2.83 10.87
CA LEU A 91 -17.09 2.24 9.72
C LEU A 91 -15.85 3.06 9.34
N ALA A 92 -15.97 4.39 9.24
CA ALA A 92 -14.86 5.27 8.90
C ALA A 92 -13.68 5.16 9.88
N ASN A 93 -13.95 5.07 11.19
CA ASN A 93 -12.91 4.80 12.19
C ASN A 93 -12.25 3.43 11.98
N GLY A 94 -13.03 2.40 11.65
CA GLY A 94 -12.52 1.07 11.31
C GLY A 94 -11.57 1.12 10.11
N ILE A 95 -12.00 1.74 9.00
CA ILE A 95 -11.19 1.92 7.78
C ILE A 95 -9.87 2.66 8.10
N ILE A 96 -9.93 3.75 8.86
CA ILE A 96 -8.72 4.50 9.24
C ILE A 96 -7.74 3.62 10.02
N ALA A 97 -8.23 2.87 10.99
CA ALA A 97 -7.38 2.04 11.84
C ALA A 97 -6.76 0.86 11.07
N SER A 98 -7.56 0.09 10.33
CA SER A 98 -7.09 -1.06 9.56
C SER A 98 -6.10 -0.64 8.47
N GLN A 99 -6.49 0.32 7.63
CA GLN A 99 -5.67 0.71 6.48
C GLN A 99 -4.38 1.44 6.87
N ASN A 100 -4.35 2.22 7.96
CA ASN A 100 -3.09 2.75 8.47
C ASN A 100 -2.15 1.65 8.97
N SER A 101 -2.67 0.60 9.62
CA SER A 101 -1.88 -0.57 10.01
C SER A 101 -1.29 -1.30 8.80
N GLU A 102 -2.09 -1.48 7.76
CA GLU A 102 -1.69 -2.13 6.51
C GLU A 102 -0.63 -1.30 5.76
N ILE A 103 -0.81 0.01 5.65
CA ILE A 103 0.19 0.95 5.12
C ILE A 103 1.52 0.81 5.88
N GLY A 104 1.48 0.79 7.21
CA GLY A 104 2.67 0.65 8.03
C GLY A 104 3.42 -0.65 7.75
N ARG A 105 2.71 -1.78 7.66
CA ARG A 105 3.30 -3.09 7.33
C ARG A 105 3.90 -3.12 5.93
N MET A 106 3.17 -2.65 4.93
CA MET A 106 3.64 -2.59 3.55
C MET A 106 4.89 -1.74 3.41
N LYS A 107 4.95 -0.57 4.04
CA LYS A 107 6.13 0.30 4.05
C LYS A 107 7.33 -0.34 4.74
N GLN A 108 7.13 -1.04 5.85
CA GLN A 108 8.19 -1.80 6.52
C GLN A 108 8.77 -2.88 5.62
N TRP A 109 7.91 -3.68 4.96
CA TRP A 109 8.36 -4.70 4.03
C TRP A 109 9.04 -4.11 2.80
N ARG A 110 8.51 -3.01 2.26
CA ARG A 110 9.15 -2.31 1.15
C ARG A 110 10.57 -1.86 1.49
N ALA A 111 10.77 -1.28 2.68
CA ALA A 111 12.10 -0.89 3.15
C ALA A 111 13.02 -2.11 3.31
N ALA A 112 12.52 -3.19 3.90
CA ALA A 112 13.30 -4.40 4.17
C ALA A 112 13.71 -5.13 2.89
N TRP A 113 12.82 -5.23 1.89
CA TRP A 113 13.06 -6.02 0.68
C TRP A 113 13.65 -5.20 -0.47
N TYR A 114 13.33 -3.90 -0.54
CA TYR A 114 13.68 -3.04 -1.67
C TYR A 114 14.44 -1.77 -1.28
N GLY A 115 14.86 -1.65 -0.03
CA GLY A 115 15.80 -0.63 0.45
C GLY A 115 15.19 0.75 0.75
N SER A 116 13.88 0.96 0.54
CA SER A 116 13.19 2.23 0.83
C SER A 116 11.73 2.01 1.15
N ASP A 117 11.19 2.75 2.12
CA ASP A 117 9.75 2.78 2.44
C ASP A 117 8.95 3.76 1.56
N GLN A 118 9.63 4.52 0.69
CA GLN A 118 9.01 5.50 -0.20
C GLN A 118 8.46 4.83 -1.44
N THR A 119 7.19 5.02 -1.70
CA THR A 119 6.57 4.63 -2.97
C THR A 119 6.87 5.67 -4.05
N PRO A 120 7.02 5.28 -5.32
CA PRO A 120 7.22 6.24 -6.40
C PRO A 120 6.00 7.17 -6.55
N PRO A 121 6.18 8.34 -7.21
CA PRO A 121 5.06 9.17 -7.60
C PRO A 121 4.05 8.41 -8.48
N MET A 122 2.77 8.74 -8.39
CA MET A 122 1.70 8.00 -9.07
C MET A 122 1.84 7.96 -10.60
N ASP A 123 2.39 9.00 -11.21
CA ASP A 123 2.67 9.08 -12.66
C ASP A 123 3.80 8.13 -13.11
N GLN A 124 4.56 7.59 -12.16
CA GLN A 124 5.64 6.62 -12.40
C GLN A 124 5.26 5.19 -12.00
N MET A 125 4.05 4.98 -11.48
CA MET A 125 3.59 3.67 -11.06
C MET A 125 3.05 2.86 -12.24
N ARG A 126 3.36 1.57 -12.24
CA ARG A 126 2.71 0.63 -13.14
C ARG A 126 1.42 0.13 -12.50
N MET A 127 0.33 0.26 -13.25
CA MET A 127 -0.96 -0.24 -12.79
C MET A 127 -1.04 -1.77 -12.86
N LEU A 128 -1.56 -2.37 -11.80
CA LEU A 128 -1.92 -3.78 -11.84
C LEU A 128 -3.25 -3.97 -12.59
N PRO A 129 -3.42 -5.07 -13.34
CA PRO A 129 -4.67 -5.37 -14.03
C PRO A 129 -5.87 -5.36 -13.06
N GLY A 130 -6.98 -4.74 -13.48
CA GLY A 130 -8.18 -4.64 -12.66
C GLY A 130 -8.20 -3.51 -11.63
N MET A 131 -7.09 -2.77 -11.47
CA MET A 131 -7.09 -1.51 -10.74
C MET A 131 -7.24 -0.36 -11.74
N ASP A 132 -8.28 0.43 -11.53
CA ASP A 132 -8.61 1.51 -12.45
C ASP A 132 -7.68 2.71 -12.22
N MET A 133 -7.00 3.16 -13.30
CA MET A 133 -6.19 4.39 -13.29
C MET A 133 -7.00 5.61 -12.85
N ASN A 134 -8.29 5.64 -13.17
CA ASN A 134 -9.16 6.74 -12.75
C ASN A 134 -9.37 6.75 -11.23
N MET A 135 -9.32 5.59 -10.56
CA MET A 135 -9.40 5.50 -9.10
C MET A 135 -8.09 5.84 -8.40
N MET A 136 -6.95 5.70 -9.10
CA MET A 136 -5.62 5.96 -8.54
C MET A 136 -5.03 7.29 -9.01
N ASN A 137 -5.40 7.74 -10.20
CA ASN A 137 -4.85 8.98 -10.76
C ASN A 137 -5.39 10.17 -9.96
N GLY A 138 -4.50 11.00 -9.43
CA GLY A 138 -4.81 12.14 -8.55
C GLY A 138 -5.97 13.06 -8.96
N GLY A 139 -6.51 12.83 -10.18
CA GLY A 139 -7.76 13.41 -10.64
C GLY A 139 -8.97 12.90 -9.87
N MET A 140 -9.11 11.60 -9.65
CA MET A 140 -10.28 11.04 -8.97
C MET A 140 -10.16 11.11 -7.45
N MET A 141 -8.97 10.80 -6.87
CA MET A 141 -8.77 10.97 -5.44
C MET A 141 -8.90 12.43 -4.99
N SER A 142 -8.35 13.38 -5.73
CA SER A 142 -8.50 14.79 -5.37
C SER A 142 -9.86 15.36 -5.77
N SER A 143 -10.49 14.90 -6.88
CA SER A 143 -11.85 15.29 -7.25
C SER A 143 -12.89 14.64 -6.36
N ASP A 144 -12.75 13.37 -6.00
CA ASP A 144 -13.69 12.69 -5.09
C ASP A 144 -13.59 13.25 -3.68
N ILE A 145 -12.39 13.51 -3.18
CA ILE A 145 -12.20 14.21 -1.90
C ILE A 145 -12.85 15.60 -1.96
N LYS A 146 -12.61 16.36 -3.03
CA LYS A 146 -13.19 17.69 -3.20
C LYS A 146 -14.72 17.64 -3.34
N ASN A 147 -15.22 16.71 -4.16
CA ASN A 147 -16.67 16.52 -4.35
C ASN A 147 -17.31 16.05 -3.05
N MET A 148 -16.66 15.16 -2.31
CA MET A 148 -17.13 14.64 -1.03
C MET A 148 -17.20 15.74 0.04
N GLN A 149 -16.30 16.75 0.01
CA GLN A 149 -16.36 17.87 0.93
C GLN A 149 -17.63 18.73 0.78
N THR A 150 -18.29 18.72 -0.38
CA THR A 150 -19.49 19.51 -0.68
C THR A 150 -20.72 18.66 -0.98
N ALA A 151 -20.60 17.35 -1.06
CA ALA A 151 -21.69 16.43 -1.41
C ALA A 151 -22.86 16.50 -0.41
N SER A 152 -24.08 16.40 -0.93
CA SER A 152 -25.31 16.28 -0.14
C SER A 152 -26.30 15.38 -0.87
N PRO A 153 -26.80 14.30 -0.26
CA PRO A 153 -26.43 13.77 1.05
C PRO A 153 -25.00 13.23 1.07
N PHE A 154 -24.25 13.57 2.11
CA PHE A 154 -22.85 13.15 2.23
C PHE A 154 -22.70 11.62 2.27
N ASP A 155 -23.50 10.95 3.12
CA ASP A 155 -23.37 9.50 3.35
C ASP A 155 -23.59 8.72 2.05
N ARG A 156 -24.54 9.12 1.20
CA ARG A 156 -24.74 8.53 -0.12
C ARG A 156 -23.50 8.66 -1.00
N ALA A 157 -22.93 9.84 -1.06
CA ALA A 157 -21.74 10.10 -1.88
C ALA A 157 -20.53 9.29 -1.39
N PHE A 158 -20.35 9.20 -0.07
CA PHE A 158 -19.30 8.37 0.54
C PHE A 158 -19.46 6.90 0.17
N LEU A 159 -20.65 6.32 0.35
CA LEU A 159 -20.94 4.93 0.04
C LEU A 159 -20.71 4.62 -1.45
N GLN A 160 -21.16 5.51 -2.33
CA GLN A 160 -20.98 5.36 -3.78
C GLN A 160 -19.54 5.46 -4.25
N ALA A 161 -18.69 6.20 -3.54
CA ALA A 161 -17.26 6.33 -3.83
C ALA A 161 -16.43 5.18 -3.20
N MET A 162 -16.71 4.83 -1.94
CA MET A 162 -15.90 3.85 -1.20
C MET A 162 -16.13 2.41 -1.67
N ILE A 163 -17.34 2.05 -2.11
CA ILE A 163 -17.62 0.71 -2.63
C ILE A 163 -16.70 0.36 -3.83
N PRO A 164 -16.68 1.12 -4.93
CA PRO A 164 -15.80 0.80 -6.05
C PRO A 164 -14.31 0.95 -5.68
N HIS A 165 -13.94 1.85 -4.76
CA HIS A 165 -12.60 1.96 -4.23
C HIS A 165 -12.14 0.63 -3.60
N HIS A 166 -12.93 0.05 -2.71
CA HIS A 166 -12.65 -1.25 -2.10
C HIS A 166 -12.63 -2.40 -3.12
N GLN A 167 -13.53 -2.39 -4.09
CA GLN A 167 -13.51 -3.40 -5.17
C GLN A 167 -12.19 -3.39 -5.95
N SER A 168 -11.63 -2.22 -6.20
CA SER A 168 -10.33 -2.05 -6.84
C SER A 168 -9.19 -2.64 -5.98
N ALA A 169 -9.16 -2.37 -4.68
CA ALA A 169 -8.17 -2.97 -3.78
C ALA A 169 -8.26 -4.50 -3.75
N ILE A 170 -9.49 -5.05 -3.70
CA ILE A 170 -9.72 -6.50 -3.74
C ILE A 170 -9.18 -7.11 -5.04
N ALA A 171 -9.38 -6.43 -6.18
CA ALA A 171 -8.84 -6.91 -7.47
C ALA A 171 -7.31 -7.00 -7.44
N GLY A 172 -6.62 -5.96 -6.97
CA GLY A 172 -5.17 -5.97 -6.80
C GLY A 172 -4.68 -7.01 -5.79
N ALA A 173 -5.38 -7.17 -4.66
CA ALA A 173 -5.04 -8.15 -3.64
C ALA A 173 -5.17 -9.61 -4.11
N LYS A 174 -6.14 -9.92 -4.97
CA LYS A 174 -6.25 -11.24 -5.62
C LYS A 174 -5.04 -11.54 -6.49
N LEU A 175 -4.57 -10.56 -7.27
CA LEU A 175 -3.36 -10.71 -8.08
C LEU A 175 -2.12 -10.93 -7.20
N GLU A 176 -2.03 -10.25 -6.05
CA GLU A 176 -0.95 -10.47 -5.09
C GLU A 176 -0.97 -11.90 -4.53
N GLN A 177 -2.14 -12.45 -4.23
CA GLN A 177 -2.25 -13.86 -3.82
C GLN A 177 -1.79 -14.84 -4.89
N GLU A 178 -2.03 -14.52 -6.16
CA GLU A 178 -1.65 -15.38 -7.30
C GLU A 178 -0.16 -15.25 -7.65
N GLN A 179 0.35 -14.02 -7.76
CA GLN A 179 1.64 -13.69 -8.36
C GLN A 179 2.70 -13.27 -7.35
N GLY A 180 2.34 -12.91 -6.12
CA GLY A 180 3.25 -12.49 -5.08
C GLY A 180 4.21 -13.59 -4.66
N MET A 181 5.39 -13.21 -4.21
CA MET A 181 6.46 -14.11 -3.79
C MET A 181 6.57 -14.24 -2.27
N HIS A 182 6.26 -13.15 -1.52
CA HIS A 182 6.41 -13.12 -0.07
C HIS A 182 5.12 -13.61 0.62
N PRO A 183 5.18 -14.71 1.39
CA PRO A 183 4.00 -15.31 2.05
C PRO A 183 3.26 -14.33 2.97
N GLU A 184 3.99 -13.47 3.68
CA GLU A 184 3.41 -12.47 4.58
C GLU A 184 2.63 -11.39 3.84
N LEU A 185 3.03 -11.00 2.63
CA LEU A 185 2.30 -10.06 1.80
C LEU A 185 1.06 -10.71 1.20
N LYS A 186 1.16 -11.97 0.76
CA LYS A 186 0.01 -12.77 0.34
C LYS A 186 -1.01 -12.96 1.45
N GLN A 187 -0.56 -13.16 2.70
CA GLN A 187 -1.45 -13.21 3.85
C GLN A 187 -2.16 -11.87 4.08
N LEU A 188 -1.42 -10.75 3.97
CA LEU A 188 -2.03 -9.42 4.05
C LEU A 188 -3.07 -9.21 2.97
N ALA A 189 -2.77 -9.59 1.73
CA ALA A 189 -3.71 -9.53 0.61
C ALA A 189 -5.00 -10.31 0.90
N GLY A 190 -4.89 -11.51 1.52
CA GLY A 190 -6.04 -12.27 1.98
C GLY A 190 -6.89 -11.52 3.03
N THR A 191 -6.24 -10.83 3.95
CA THR A 191 -6.91 -9.99 4.97
C THR A 191 -7.64 -8.81 4.30
N ILE A 192 -6.98 -8.10 3.39
CA ILE A 192 -7.57 -6.99 2.61
C ILE A 192 -8.83 -7.46 1.88
N ILE A 193 -8.77 -8.61 1.20
CA ILE A 193 -9.95 -9.15 0.49
C ILE A 193 -11.09 -9.40 1.46
N ALA A 194 -10.84 -10.08 2.58
CA ALA A 194 -11.87 -10.49 3.51
C ALA A 194 -12.52 -9.30 4.24
N ASP A 195 -11.72 -8.34 4.67
CA ASP A 195 -12.21 -7.21 5.47
C ASP A 195 -12.91 -6.18 4.57
N GLN A 196 -12.34 -5.84 3.43
CA GLN A 196 -12.97 -4.90 2.51
C GLN A 196 -14.23 -5.46 1.85
N GLN A 197 -14.34 -6.79 1.64
CA GLN A 197 -15.58 -7.39 1.18
C GLN A 197 -16.71 -7.21 2.21
N LYS A 198 -16.46 -7.40 3.51
CA LYS A 198 -17.44 -7.16 4.57
C LYS A 198 -17.89 -5.70 4.60
N GLU A 199 -16.93 -4.78 4.44
CA GLU A 199 -17.22 -3.34 4.39
C GLU A 199 -18.06 -2.98 3.17
N ILE A 200 -17.79 -3.56 1.99
CA ILE A 200 -18.63 -3.42 0.79
C ILE A 200 -20.05 -3.91 1.05
N ASP A 201 -20.21 -5.11 1.58
CA ASP A 201 -21.51 -5.72 1.86
C ASP A 201 -22.32 -4.83 2.82
N GLN A 202 -21.69 -4.29 3.85
CA GLN A 202 -22.29 -3.37 4.80
C GLN A 202 -22.70 -2.05 4.13
N MET A 203 -21.82 -1.46 3.34
CA MET A 203 -22.07 -0.20 2.63
C MET A 203 -23.21 -0.35 1.60
N GLN A 204 -23.29 -1.47 0.89
CA GLN A 204 -24.38 -1.77 -0.05
C GLN A 204 -25.72 -1.91 0.67
N GLN A 205 -25.77 -2.57 1.84
CA GLN A 205 -26.96 -2.65 2.66
C GLN A 205 -27.45 -1.26 3.09
N TRP A 206 -26.54 -0.40 3.58
CA TRP A 206 -26.89 0.96 3.96
C TRP A 206 -27.33 1.81 2.77
N LEU A 207 -26.63 1.71 1.63
CA LEU A 207 -27.03 2.45 0.43
C LEU A 207 -28.47 2.11 0.01
N LYS A 208 -28.85 0.84 0.07
CA LYS A 208 -30.22 0.38 -0.24
C LYS A 208 -31.22 0.79 0.84
N ALA A 209 -30.83 0.78 2.12
CA ALA A 209 -31.73 1.07 3.22
C ALA A 209 -32.00 2.57 3.40
N TRP A 210 -30.98 3.40 3.24
CA TRP A 210 -31.07 4.85 3.47
C TRP A 210 -31.45 5.62 2.22
N TYR A 211 -31.18 5.07 1.02
CA TYR A 211 -31.36 5.75 -0.27
C TYR A 211 -32.03 4.80 -1.30
N PRO A 212 -33.28 4.32 -1.02
CA PRO A 212 -33.99 3.37 -1.86
C PRO A 212 -34.33 3.90 -3.27
#